data_d7de733b67fe59c0e70b7243b160d43c
#
_entry.id   d7de733b67fe59c0e70b7243b160d43c
#
_cell.length_a   1.000
_cell.length_b   1.000
_cell.length_c   1.000
_cell.angle_alpha   90.00
_cell.angle_beta   90.00
_cell.angle_gamma   90.00
#
_symmetry.space_group_name_H-M   'P 1'
#
loop_
_entity.id
_entity.type
_entity.pdbx_description
1 polymer ?
#
loop_
_entity_poly.entity_id
_entity_poly.type
_entity_poly.pdbx_seq_one_letter_code
_entity_poly.pdbx_strand_id
1 'polypeptide(L)'
;YPGLIVSWDVVNEAVADGSDQLRESNWTKTVGQDFVNRAFEYARKYAADGVKLYYNDYNTPLDPKLHGICVLLDSLIADGTIDGYGFQAHYSVGSPTIDRVDWAFQQIAKRDLLLRVSELDVGIDDTSEENLQKQAKYYGNLMKIFLRYADRIEAVQVWGTVDDMSWRADKYPLLFDKDAQPKPAFDTLVELAQ
;
A
#
# COMPACT_ATOMS: atom_id res chain seq x y z
N TYR A 1 10.16 20.53 -10.32
CA TYR A 1 9.01 20.97 -9.51
C TYR A 1 9.43 21.17 -8.03
N PRO A 2 10.43 22.06 -7.74
CA PRO A 2 10.89 22.28 -6.37
C PRO A 2 9.75 22.78 -5.46
N GLY A 3 9.63 22.18 -4.28
CA GLY A 3 8.61 22.55 -3.29
C GLY A 3 7.18 22.04 -3.57
N LEU A 4 6.94 21.38 -4.71
CA LEU A 4 5.64 20.81 -5.05
C LEU A 4 5.55 19.33 -4.69
N ILE A 5 6.64 18.58 -4.93
CA ILE A 5 6.71 17.15 -4.63
C ILE A 5 7.13 16.98 -3.18
N VAL A 6 6.31 16.27 -2.41
CA VAL A 6 6.53 16.01 -0.97
C VAL A 6 7.11 14.62 -0.72
N SER A 7 6.91 13.69 -1.63
CA SER A 7 7.45 12.33 -1.51
C SER A 7 7.59 11.63 -2.87
N TRP A 8 8.44 10.61 -2.92
CA TRP A 8 8.63 9.71 -4.06
C TRP A 8 8.45 8.26 -3.62
N ASP A 9 7.69 7.49 -4.39
CA ASP A 9 7.81 6.04 -4.42
C ASP A 9 9.02 5.71 -5.31
N VAL A 10 10.19 5.57 -4.69
CA VAL A 10 11.48 5.45 -5.41
C VAL A 10 11.55 4.16 -6.19
N VAL A 11 11.09 3.07 -5.58
CA VAL A 11 10.96 1.76 -6.22
C VAL A 11 9.60 1.17 -5.85
N ASN A 12 8.94 0.61 -6.84
CA ASN A 12 7.64 -0.05 -6.72
C ASN A 12 7.78 -1.53 -7.06
N GLU A 13 7.21 -2.42 -6.19
CA GLU A 13 7.00 -3.84 -6.45
C GLU A 13 8.28 -4.64 -6.77
N ALA A 14 9.35 -4.43 -6.04
CA ALA A 14 10.60 -5.13 -6.30
C ALA A 14 10.62 -6.57 -5.79
N VAL A 15 9.84 -6.93 -4.76
CA VAL A 15 9.81 -8.29 -4.20
C VAL A 15 8.84 -9.18 -4.98
N ALA A 16 9.26 -10.39 -5.33
CA ALA A 16 8.46 -11.31 -6.11
C ALA A 16 7.31 -11.92 -5.29
N ASP A 17 6.17 -12.19 -5.94
CA ASP A 17 5.08 -12.92 -5.31
C ASP A 17 5.47 -14.36 -4.97
N GLY A 18 5.01 -14.84 -3.82
CA GLY A 18 5.31 -16.19 -3.35
C GLY A 18 6.79 -16.45 -3.04
N SER A 19 7.59 -15.38 -2.92
CA SER A 19 9.03 -15.44 -2.66
C SER A 19 9.44 -14.33 -1.68
N ASP A 20 10.60 -14.49 -1.05
CA ASP A 20 11.28 -13.46 -0.28
C ASP A 20 12.42 -12.77 -1.06
N GLN A 21 12.57 -13.11 -2.34
CA GLN A 21 13.59 -12.57 -3.23
C GLN A 21 13.06 -11.44 -4.10
N LEU A 22 13.96 -10.62 -4.64
CA LEU A 22 13.59 -9.65 -5.66
C LEU A 22 13.09 -10.36 -6.92
N ARG A 23 12.05 -9.76 -7.54
CA ARG A 23 11.54 -10.30 -8.81
C ARG A 23 12.58 -10.19 -9.91
N GLU A 24 12.58 -11.16 -10.79
CA GLU A 24 13.35 -11.09 -12.03
C GLU A 24 12.78 -9.97 -12.93
N SER A 25 13.60 -8.99 -13.22
CA SER A 25 13.24 -7.81 -13.98
C SER A 25 14.42 -7.34 -14.83
N ASN A 26 14.18 -6.37 -15.71
CA ASN A 26 15.27 -5.74 -16.44
C ASN A 26 16.28 -5.05 -15.48
N TRP A 27 15.81 -4.56 -14.34
CA TRP A 27 16.65 -3.93 -13.33
C TRP A 27 17.58 -4.94 -12.67
N THR A 28 17.05 -6.07 -12.19
CA THR A 28 17.88 -7.13 -11.58
C THR A 28 18.87 -7.74 -12.59
N LYS A 29 18.49 -7.83 -13.87
CA LYS A 29 19.36 -8.36 -14.93
C LYS A 29 20.47 -7.40 -15.36
N THR A 30 20.20 -6.10 -15.36
CA THR A 30 21.11 -5.09 -15.90
C THR A 30 21.96 -4.41 -14.83
N VAL A 31 21.35 -4.11 -13.67
CA VAL A 31 22.02 -3.40 -12.57
C VAL A 31 22.52 -4.38 -11.50
N GLY A 32 21.73 -5.44 -11.21
CA GLY A 32 22.05 -6.44 -10.18
C GLY A 32 21.04 -6.46 -9.05
N GLN A 33 21.29 -7.28 -8.05
CA GLN A 33 20.39 -7.46 -6.89
C GLN A 33 20.40 -6.25 -5.94
N ASP A 34 21.37 -5.36 -6.08
CA ASP A 34 21.49 -4.13 -5.31
C ASP A 34 20.79 -2.91 -5.94
N PHE A 35 20.02 -3.12 -7.04
CA PHE A 35 19.41 -2.03 -7.79
C PHE A 35 18.50 -1.14 -6.93
N VAL A 36 17.78 -1.72 -5.96
CA VAL A 36 16.90 -0.96 -5.07
C VAL A 36 17.69 -0.02 -4.18
N ASN A 37 18.76 -0.52 -3.53
CA ASN A 37 19.64 0.29 -2.69
C ASN A 37 20.24 1.44 -3.51
N ARG A 38 20.74 1.16 -4.71
CA ARG A 38 21.30 2.18 -5.62
C ARG A 38 20.26 3.21 -6.05
N ALA A 39 19.02 2.79 -6.33
CA ALA A 39 17.94 3.72 -6.66
C ALA A 39 17.65 4.68 -5.49
N PHE A 40 17.61 4.17 -4.27
CA PHE A 40 17.42 4.98 -3.07
C PHE A 40 18.60 5.90 -2.77
N GLU A 41 19.85 5.46 -2.98
CA GLU A 41 21.04 6.32 -2.88
C GLU A 41 20.96 7.51 -3.85
N TYR A 42 20.62 7.25 -5.13
CA TYR A 42 20.44 8.32 -6.11
C TYR A 42 19.26 9.23 -5.76
N ALA A 43 18.13 8.67 -5.34
CA ALA A 43 16.99 9.47 -4.94
C ALA A 43 17.33 10.38 -3.74
N ARG A 44 18.02 9.85 -2.72
CA ARG A 44 18.46 10.64 -1.56
C ARG A 44 19.44 11.75 -1.94
N LYS A 45 20.31 11.49 -2.90
CA LYS A 45 21.29 12.46 -3.38
C LYS A 45 20.67 13.60 -4.18
N TYR A 46 19.59 13.34 -4.94
CA TYR A 46 19.08 14.30 -5.91
C TYR A 46 17.66 14.79 -5.63
N ALA A 47 16.92 14.19 -4.70
CA ALA A 47 15.65 14.72 -4.24
C ALA A 47 15.87 16.07 -3.54
N ALA A 48 14.87 16.95 -3.64
CA ALA A 48 14.91 18.22 -2.90
C ALA A 48 14.85 17.97 -1.38
N ASP A 49 15.40 18.90 -0.62
CA ASP A 49 15.39 18.82 0.84
C ASP A 49 13.97 18.63 1.39
N GLY A 50 13.82 17.70 2.32
CA GLY A 50 12.55 17.40 2.97
C GLY A 50 11.63 16.44 2.21
N VAL A 51 11.95 16.09 0.96
CA VAL A 51 11.18 15.08 0.20
C VAL A 51 11.37 13.68 0.81
N LYS A 52 10.26 13.00 1.09
CA LYS A 52 10.26 11.67 1.69
C LYS A 52 10.39 10.58 0.63
N LEU A 53 11.19 9.56 0.92
CA LEU A 53 11.49 8.46 0.00
C LEU A 53 10.86 7.17 0.50
N TYR A 54 9.96 6.59 -0.32
CA TYR A 54 9.19 5.39 0.00
C TYR A 54 9.56 4.21 -0.89
N TYR A 55 9.51 3.03 -0.31
CA TYR A 55 9.34 1.77 -1.05
C TYR A 55 7.87 1.38 -1.00
N ASN A 56 7.26 1.02 -2.14
CA ASN A 56 5.84 0.71 -2.27
C ASN A 56 5.66 -0.72 -2.80
N ASP A 57 4.75 -1.52 -2.20
CA ASP A 57 4.50 -2.89 -2.68
C ASP A 57 3.09 -3.37 -2.33
N TYR A 58 2.62 -4.37 -3.09
CA TYR A 58 1.35 -5.07 -2.87
C TYR A 58 1.58 -6.46 -2.25
N ASN A 59 0.50 -7.15 -1.90
CA ASN A 59 0.54 -8.48 -1.27
C ASN A 59 1.40 -8.54 0.01
N THR A 60 1.68 -7.40 0.64
CA THR A 60 2.46 -7.31 1.88
C THR A 60 1.99 -8.27 2.98
N PRO A 61 0.67 -8.54 3.17
CA PRO A 61 0.21 -9.50 4.19
C PRO A 61 0.55 -10.96 3.90
N LEU A 62 1.14 -11.29 2.75
CA LEU A 62 1.38 -12.67 2.33
C LEU A 62 2.83 -13.10 2.55
N ASP A 63 3.05 -14.22 3.23
CA ASP A 63 4.37 -14.86 3.32
C ASP A 63 4.63 -15.73 2.07
N PRO A 64 5.88 -15.84 1.62
CA PRO A 64 7.10 -15.27 2.20
C PRO A 64 7.40 -13.82 1.78
N LYS A 65 6.55 -13.17 0.97
CA LYS A 65 6.79 -11.82 0.45
C LYS A 65 6.98 -10.78 1.57
N LEU A 66 6.18 -10.83 2.64
CA LEU A 66 6.36 -9.96 3.82
C LEU A 66 7.78 -10.07 4.39
N HIS A 67 8.32 -11.28 4.46
CA HIS A 67 9.69 -11.48 4.94
C HIS A 67 10.69 -10.77 4.02
N GLY A 68 10.59 -10.96 2.70
CA GLY A 68 11.47 -10.30 1.72
C GLY A 68 11.38 -8.77 1.77
N ILE A 69 10.16 -8.23 1.91
CA ILE A 69 9.95 -6.78 2.11
C ILE A 69 10.67 -6.33 3.39
N CYS A 70 10.52 -7.05 4.50
CA CYS A 70 11.17 -6.72 5.75
C CYS A 70 12.70 -6.69 5.62
N VAL A 71 13.30 -7.68 4.97
CA VAL A 71 14.75 -7.74 4.72
C VAL A 71 15.22 -6.56 3.87
N LEU A 72 14.47 -6.22 2.82
CA LEU A 72 14.78 -5.07 1.95
C LEU A 72 14.71 -3.75 2.74
N LEU A 73 13.66 -3.55 3.54
CA LEU A 73 13.53 -2.35 4.36
C LEU A 73 14.68 -2.22 5.37
N ASP A 74 15.08 -3.32 6.02
CA ASP A 74 16.21 -3.32 6.96
C ASP A 74 17.51 -2.90 6.28
N SER A 75 17.74 -3.32 5.03
CA SER A 75 18.90 -2.89 4.22
C SER A 75 18.86 -1.39 3.94
N LEU A 76 17.71 -0.86 3.46
CA LEU A 76 17.55 0.57 3.14
C LEU A 76 17.65 1.47 4.39
N ILE A 77 17.19 0.97 5.55
CA ILE A 77 17.35 1.65 6.85
C ILE A 77 18.83 1.70 7.25
N ALA A 78 19.54 0.60 7.09
CA ALA A 78 20.99 0.56 7.39
C ALA A 78 21.79 1.53 6.52
N ASP A 79 21.37 1.73 5.26
CA ASP A 79 21.97 2.72 4.34
C ASP A 79 21.53 4.17 4.66
N GLY A 80 20.53 4.38 5.51
CA GLY A 80 19.96 5.70 5.85
C GLY A 80 19.24 6.40 4.68
N THR A 81 18.73 5.65 3.71
CA THR A 81 18.21 6.19 2.46
C THR A 81 16.71 6.24 2.35
N ILE A 82 15.97 5.47 3.17
CA ILE A 82 14.50 5.38 3.16
C ILE A 82 13.87 6.19 4.30
N ASP A 83 12.70 6.79 4.04
CA ASP A 83 11.87 7.43 5.06
C ASP A 83 10.60 6.64 5.38
N GLY A 84 10.04 5.90 4.43
CA GLY A 84 8.74 5.26 4.65
C GLY A 84 8.46 4.06 3.75
N TYR A 85 7.37 3.37 4.12
CA TYR A 85 6.83 2.22 3.39
C TYR A 85 5.37 2.45 2.98
N GLY A 86 5.05 2.15 1.71
CA GLY A 86 3.72 2.18 1.15
C GLY A 86 3.11 0.78 1.03
N PHE A 87 1.97 0.58 1.70
CA PHE A 87 1.09 -0.57 1.47
C PHE A 87 0.14 -0.22 0.33
N GLN A 88 0.25 -0.86 -0.83
CA GLN A 88 -0.72 -0.64 -1.92
C GLN A 88 -2.15 -0.98 -1.47
N ALA A 89 -2.33 -2.11 -0.79
CA ALA A 89 -3.61 -2.54 -0.24
C ALA A 89 -4.68 -2.83 -1.32
N HIS A 90 -4.29 -3.49 -2.41
CA HIS A 90 -5.21 -4.08 -3.38
C HIS A 90 -5.77 -5.39 -2.82
N TYR A 91 -6.94 -5.33 -2.21
CA TYR A 91 -7.54 -6.46 -1.51
C TYR A 91 -8.86 -6.91 -2.16
N SER A 92 -9.39 -8.02 -1.69
CA SER A 92 -10.78 -8.44 -1.93
C SER A 92 -11.41 -8.81 -0.60
N VAL A 93 -12.72 -8.76 -0.51
CA VAL A 93 -13.43 -9.14 0.72
C VAL A 93 -12.98 -10.53 1.17
N GLY A 94 -12.42 -10.61 2.39
CA GLY A 94 -11.91 -11.83 2.99
C GLY A 94 -10.50 -12.25 2.57
N SER A 95 -9.86 -11.55 1.62
CA SER A 95 -8.50 -11.87 1.18
C SER A 95 -7.65 -10.61 0.93
N PRO A 96 -6.56 -10.44 1.70
CA PRO A 96 -6.14 -11.24 2.88
C PRO A 96 -7.14 -11.13 4.04
N THR A 97 -7.05 -11.98 5.05
CA THR A 97 -7.86 -11.80 6.26
C THR A 97 -7.42 -10.55 7.02
N ILE A 98 -8.32 -9.94 7.77
CA ILE A 98 -8.03 -8.73 8.59
C ILE A 98 -6.87 -8.98 9.56
N ASP A 99 -6.80 -10.16 10.18
CA ASP A 99 -5.70 -10.52 11.09
C ASP A 99 -4.35 -10.58 10.36
N ARG A 100 -4.31 -11.01 9.09
CA ARG A 100 -3.09 -11.00 8.28
C ARG A 100 -2.66 -9.59 7.91
N VAL A 101 -3.61 -8.71 7.62
CA VAL A 101 -3.32 -7.29 7.38
C VAL A 101 -2.74 -6.68 8.65
N ASP A 102 -3.38 -6.88 9.79
CA ASP A 102 -2.90 -6.38 11.07
C ASP A 102 -1.50 -6.90 11.40
N TRP A 103 -1.25 -8.19 11.20
CA TRP A 103 0.06 -8.80 11.36
C TRP A 103 1.13 -8.12 10.49
N ALA A 104 0.83 -7.86 9.22
CA ALA A 104 1.77 -7.18 8.32
C ALA A 104 2.10 -5.77 8.81
N PHE A 105 1.09 -5.00 9.21
CA PHE A 105 1.31 -3.67 9.81
C PHE A 105 2.19 -3.76 11.06
N GLN A 106 1.95 -4.72 11.95
CA GLN A 106 2.78 -4.94 13.13
C GLN A 106 4.24 -5.24 12.78
N GLN A 107 4.50 -6.07 11.74
CA GLN A 107 5.87 -6.39 11.34
C GLN A 107 6.59 -5.16 10.77
N ILE A 108 5.96 -4.42 9.87
CA ILE A 108 6.54 -3.20 9.27
C ILE A 108 6.73 -2.11 10.34
N ALA A 109 5.76 -1.94 11.25
CA ALA A 109 5.79 -0.93 12.31
C ALA A 109 6.87 -1.15 13.38
N LYS A 110 7.53 -2.32 13.43
CA LYS A 110 8.73 -2.52 14.26
C LYS A 110 9.91 -1.65 13.82
N ARG A 111 9.86 -1.17 12.58
CA ARG A 111 10.82 -0.26 11.98
C ARG A 111 10.36 1.18 12.20
N ASP A 112 11.29 2.08 12.43
CA ASP A 112 10.99 3.49 12.59
C ASP A 112 10.84 4.16 11.21
N LEU A 113 9.78 3.78 10.48
CA LEU A 113 9.42 4.29 9.16
C LEU A 113 8.08 5.00 9.21
N LEU A 114 7.92 6.03 8.39
CA LEU A 114 6.62 6.55 8.01
C LEU A 114 5.85 5.48 7.23
N LEU A 115 4.54 5.50 7.34
CA LEU A 115 3.67 4.55 6.65
C LEU A 115 2.71 5.28 5.71
N ARG A 116 2.28 4.58 4.68
CA ARG A 116 1.24 5.05 3.77
C ARG A 116 0.40 3.86 3.32
N VAL A 117 -0.90 4.06 3.19
CA VAL A 117 -1.76 3.19 2.39
C VAL A 117 -1.94 3.92 1.06
N SER A 118 -1.31 3.41 0.01
CA SER A 118 -1.07 4.18 -1.22
C SER A 118 -2.11 3.96 -2.31
N GLU A 119 -2.77 2.78 -2.33
CA GLU A 119 -3.57 2.37 -3.49
C GLU A 119 -4.79 1.54 -3.06
N LEU A 120 -5.43 1.90 -1.95
CA LEU A 120 -6.51 1.10 -1.35
C LEU A 120 -7.66 0.86 -2.33
N ASP A 121 -7.93 -0.40 -2.57
CA ASP A 121 -9.16 -0.88 -3.19
C ASP A 121 -9.57 -2.24 -2.61
N VAL A 122 -10.90 -2.53 -2.56
CA VAL A 122 -11.43 -3.78 -1.99
C VAL A 122 -12.47 -4.38 -2.92
N GLY A 123 -12.06 -5.38 -3.70
CA GLY A 123 -12.92 -6.05 -4.67
C GLY A 123 -14.02 -6.91 -4.05
N ILE A 124 -15.16 -6.96 -4.75
CA ILE A 124 -16.29 -7.86 -4.54
C ILE A 124 -16.66 -8.53 -5.86
N ASP A 125 -17.39 -9.65 -5.82
CA ASP A 125 -17.72 -10.40 -7.03
C ASP A 125 -18.94 -9.84 -7.79
N ASP A 126 -19.87 -9.22 -7.07
CA ASP A 126 -21.05 -8.55 -7.62
C ASP A 126 -21.54 -7.45 -6.67
N THR A 127 -22.48 -6.62 -7.14
CA THR A 127 -23.04 -5.50 -6.39
C THR A 127 -24.35 -5.86 -5.64
N SER A 128 -24.52 -7.12 -5.25
CA SER A 128 -25.62 -7.51 -4.36
C SER A 128 -25.51 -6.79 -3.01
N GLU A 129 -26.64 -6.52 -2.37
CA GLU A 129 -26.66 -5.87 -1.06
C GLU A 129 -25.76 -6.59 -0.04
N GLU A 130 -25.76 -7.93 -0.06
CA GLU A 130 -24.91 -8.73 0.82
C GLU A 130 -23.43 -8.44 0.59
N ASN A 131 -22.97 -8.39 -0.67
CA ASN A 131 -21.56 -8.14 -1.00
C ASN A 131 -21.16 -6.68 -0.73
N LEU A 132 -22.03 -5.72 -0.99
CA LEU A 132 -21.81 -4.32 -0.63
C LEU A 132 -21.64 -4.14 0.89
N GLN A 133 -22.43 -4.82 1.70
CA GLN A 133 -22.32 -4.78 3.16
C GLN A 133 -21.05 -5.48 3.66
N LYS A 134 -20.64 -6.60 3.02
CA LYS A 134 -19.35 -7.24 3.31
C LYS A 134 -18.17 -6.32 2.98
N GLN A 135 -18.23 -5.62 1.85
CA GLN A 135 -17.22 -4.65 1.43
C GLN A 135 -17.12 -3.51 2.44
N ALA A 136 -18.24 -2.92 2.85
CA ALA A 136 -18.31 -1.88 3.86
C ALA A 136 -17.68 -2.31 5.17
N LYS A 137 -18.02 -3.50 5.66
CA LYS A 137 -17.43 -4.08 6.87
C LYS A 137 -15.92 -4.29 6.73
N TYR A 138 -15.46 -4.73 5.57
CA TYR A 138 -14.03 -4.96 5.33
C TYR A 138 -13.25 -3.65 5.31
N TYR A 139 -13.73 -2.63 4.58
CA TYR A 139 -13.16 -1.27 4.61
C TYR A 139 -13.12 -0.69 6.03
N GLY A 140 -14.20 -0.81 6.78
CA GLY A 140 -14.26 -0.35 8.17
C GLY A 140 -13.24 -1.04 9.07
N ASN A 141 -13.03 -2.35 8.90
CA ASN A 141 -12.02 -3.08 9.67
C ASN A 141 -10.60 -2.69 9.27
N LEU A 142 -10.32 -2.45 7.98
CA LEU A 142 -9.04 -1.92 7.52
C LEU A 142 -8.78 -0.54 8.15
N MET A 143 -9.76 0.37 8.10
CA MET A 143 -9.61 1.72 8.66
C MET A 143 -9.32 1.66 10.16
N LYS A 144 -9.93 0.75 10.92
CA LYS A 144 -9.60 0.54 12.35
C LYS A 144 -8.15 0.09 12.57
N ILE A 145 -7.57 -0.69 11.64
CA ILE A 145 -6.14 -1.00 11.69
C ILE A 145 -5.34 0.28 11.44
N PHE A 146 -5.64 1.02 10.37
CA PHE A 146 -4.90 2.22 10.00
C PHE A 146 -4.92 3.29 11.10
N LEU A 147 -6.05 3.48 11.76
CA LEU A 147 -6.20 4.43 12.87
C LEU A 147 -5.31 4.08 14.08
N ARG A 148 -4.95 2.81 14.30
CA ARG A 148 -3.98 2.45 15.35
C ARG A 148 -2.55 2.94 15.08
N TYR A 149 -2.25 3.27 13.83
CA TYR A 149 -0.96 3.79 13.38
C TYR A 149 -1.04 5.21 12.83
N ALA A 150 -2.10 5.96 13.22
CA ALA A 150 -2.38 7.30 12.69
C ALA A 150 -1.26 8.31 12.96
N ASP A 151 -0.46 8.11 14.01
CA ASP A 151 0.73 8.90 14.32
C ASP A 151 1.87 8.73 13.31
N ARG A 152 1.83 7.66 12.50
CA ARG A 152 2.85 7.31 11.50
C ARG A 152 2.32 7.22 10.08
N ILE A 153 1.01 7.06 9.89
CA ILE A 153 0.38 7.00 8.56
C ILE A 153 0.17 8.43 8.05
N GLU A 154 0.91 8.82 7.01
CA GLU A 154 0.78 10.14 6.39
C GLU A 154 -0.47 10.27 5.52
N ALA A 155 -0.90 9.18 4.88
CA ALA A 155 -2.06 9.18 4.00
C ALA A 155 -2.68 7.79 3.85
N VAL A 156 -3.99 7.76 3.63
CA VAL A 156 -4.74 6.62 3.10
C VAL A 156 -5.36 7.07 1.79
N GLN A 157 -4.87 6.52 0.68
CA GLN A 157 -5.29 6.88 -0.68
C GLN A 157 -6.09 5.74 -1.30
N VAL A 158 -7.29 6.05 -1.77
CA VAL A 158 -8.12 5.11 -2.54
C VAL A 158 -7.66 5.15 -4.01
N TRP A 159 -7.51 3.97 -4.65
CA TRP A 159 -6.92 3.87 -6.00
C TRP A 159 -7.95 4.05 -7.10
N GLY A 160 -8.62 5.17 -7.07
CA GLY A 160 -9.60 5.58 -8.07
C GLY A 160 -10.79 6.31 -7.46
N THR A 161 -11.65 6.85 -8.31
CA THR A 161 -12.82 7.64 -7.89
C THR A 161 -14.10 6.80 -7.94
N VAL A 162 -14.40 6.21 -9.09
CA VAL A 162 -15.62 5.41 -9.34
C VAL A 162 -15.28 4.03 -9.89
N ASP A 163 -16.10 3.04 -9.63
CA ASP A 163 -15.84 1.64 -9.94
C ASP A 163 -15.45 1.41 -11.41
N ASP A 164 -16.13 2.04 -12.37
CA ASP A 164 -15.89 1.86 -13.81
C ASP A 164 -14.54 2.40 -14.28
N MET A 165 -13.92 3.31 -13.54
CA MET A 165 -12.61 3.88 -13.83
C MET A 165 -11.47 3.14 -13.11
N SER A 166 -11.80 2.13 -12.30
CA SER A 166 -10.80 1.30 -11.62
C SER A 166 -10.10 0.36 -12.62
N TRP A 167 -8.83 0.09 -12.38
CA TRP A 167 -8.11 -0.97 -13.06
C TRP A 167 -8.70 -2.39 -12.81
N ARG A 168 -9.55 -2.52 -11.76
CA ARG A 168 -10.30 -3.72 -11.38
C ARG A 168 -11.81 -3.47 -11.45
N ALA A 169 -12.27 -2.75 -12.49
CA ALA A 169 -13.69 -2.36 -12.62
C ALA A 169 -14.67 -3.55 -12.53
N ASP A 170 -14.26 -4.74 -12.99
CA ASP A 170 -15.00 -6.00 -12.88
C ASP A 170 -15.20 -6.51 -11.44
N LYS A 171 -14.54 -5.87 -10.46
CA LYS A 171 -14.60 -6.20 -9.03
C LYS A 171 -15.23 -5.12 -8.17
N TYR A 172 -15.74 -4.07 -8.76
CA TYR A 172 -16.45 -2.98 -8.04
C TYR A 172 -15.71 -2.51 -6.77
N PRO A 173 -14.42 -2.11 -6.85
CA PRO A 173 -13.56 -2.10 -5.66
C PRO A 173 -13.56 -0.78 -4.89
N LEU A 174 -14.17 0.29 -5.42
CA LEU A 174 -14.04 1.64 -4.89
C LEU A 174 -15.21 2.05 -3.98
N LEU A 175 -15.16 3.29 -3.47
CA LEU A 175 -16.15 3.83 -2.54
C LEU A 175 -17.40 4.38 -3.24
N PHE A 176 -17.29 4.68 -4.53
CA PHE A 176 -18.40 5.17 -5.35
C PHE A 176 -18.67 4.21 -6.50
N ASP A 177 -19.93 4.03 -6.81
CA ASP A 177 -20.36 3.22 -7.95
C ASP A 177 -20.10 3.92 -9.30
N LYS A 178 -20.46 3.28 -10.42
CA LYS A 178 -20.31 3.81 -11.78
C LYS A 178 -21.01 5.15 -12.02
N ASP A 179 -22.07 5.44 -11.28
CA ASP A 179 -22.90 6.65 -11.38
C ASP A 179 -22.48 7.71 -10.33
N ALA A 180 -21.29 7.52 -9.73
CA ALA A 180 -20.71 8.36 -8.67
C ALA A 180 -21.61 8.47 -7.42
N GLN A 181 -22.44 7.44 -7.15
CA GLN A 181 -23.20 7.37 -5.90
C GLN A 181 -22.34 6.71 -4.82
N PRO A 182 -22.38 7.21 -3.57
CA PRO A 182 -21.66 6.60 -2.46
C PRO A 182 -22.19 5.19 -2.20
N LYS A 183 -21.25 4.26 -1.98
CA LYS A 183 -21.57 2.89 -1.58
C LYS A 183 -21.57 2.78 -0.06
N PRO A 184 -22.15 1.73 0.55
CA PRO A 184 -22.13 1.52 2.01
C PRO A 184 -20.74 1.60 2.63
N ALA A 185 -19.69 1.27 1.87
CA ALA A 185 -18.31 1.41 2.30
C ALA A 185 -17.92 2.88 2.57
N PHE A 186 -18.37 3.82 1.75
CA PHE A 186 -18.16 5.26 1.97
C PHE A 186 -18.80 5.72 3.28
N ASP A 187 -20.08 5.37 3.49
CA ASP A 187 -20.82 5.77 4.70
C ASP A 187 -20.14 5.21 5.96
N THR A 188 -19.71 3.95 5.92
CA THR A 188 -18.94 3.33 7.02
C THR A 188 -17.67 4.09 7.37
N LEU A 189 -16.93 4.59 6.38
CA LEU A 189 -15.72 5.38 6.63
C LEU A 189 -16.04 6.77 7.21
N VAL A 190 -17.12 7.41 6.73
CA VAL A 190 -17.59 8.70 7.28
C VAL A 190 -18.01 8.56 8.75
N GLU A 191 -18.72 7.48 9.11
CA GLU A 191 -19.11 7.20 10.50
C GLU A 191 -17.91 6.99 11.43
N LEU A 192 -16.82 6.40 10.94
CA LEU A 192 -15.59 6.20 11.72
C LEU A 192 -14.79 7.49 11.93
N ALA A 193 -15.05 8.54 11.16
CA ALA A 193 -14.38 9.83 11.26
C ALA A 193 -15.07 10.80 12.23
N GLN A 194 -16.26 10.44 12.74
CA GLN A 194 -17.04 11.23 13.71
C GLN A 194 -16.69 10.86 15.15
#